data_e94ed1d10cd8647c7897f684efb86a3e
#
_entry.id   e94ed1d10cd8647c7897f684efb86a3e
#
_cell.length_a   1.000
_cell.length_b   1.000
_cell.length_c   1.000
_cell.angle_alpha   90.00
_cell.angle_beta   90.00
_cell.angle_gamma   90.00
#
_symmetry.space_group_name_H-M   'P 1'
#
loop_
_entity.id
_entity.type
_entity.pdbx_description
1 polymer ?
#
loop_
_entity_poly.entity_id
_entity_poly.type
_entity_poly.pdbx_seq_one_letter_code
_entity_poly.pdbx_strand_id
1 'polypeptide(L)'
;MLSAIYYLFLVLLCTFFMILSAVALVVCMPFDKSRRAVHELSRVLVRTFFLIPPLWRQRVEGLEHVDRNKSYVIVLNHNTVIDIPALYYVPLNFRWVSKREVFRVPFFGQYLVLHGDICIDRGRASEALEQLLREGKKWIARGASVAIFPEGTRSKDGEIHRFKAGAFTLAREAGVEILPVVLDGTKTLIRKNGLFNWRNRITLRVLPPVPAERIASEDPHALMQSVHDDMSAALAEMRNNR
;
A
#
# COMPACT_ATOMS: atom_id res chain seq x y z
N MET A 1 -20.05 7.37 -21.45
CA MET A 1 -19.04 7.37 -22.53
C MET A 1 -17.64 7.64 -22.00
N LEU A 2 -17.32 8.76 -21.36
CA LEU A 2 -15.96 9.10 -20.89
C LEU A 2 -15.35 8.04 -19.95
N SER A 3 -16.08 7.54 -18.95
CA SER A 3 -15.59 6.51 -18.04
C SER A 3 -15.29 5.18 -18.78
N ALA A 4 -16.08 4.80 -19.78
CA ALA A 4 -15.83 3.60 -20.57
C ALA A 4 -14.53 3.71 -21.39
N ILE A 5 -14.32 4.86 -22.04
CA ILE A 5 -13.08 5.14 -22.77
C ILE A 5 -11.89 5.09 -21.80
N TYR A 6 -12.04 5.64 -20.61
CA TYR A 6 -10.97 5.62 -19.61
C TYR A 6 -10.70 4.21 -19.08
N TYR A 7 -11.70 3.38 -18.88
CA TYR A 7 -11.50 1.96 -18.53
C TYR A 7 -10.73 1.21 -19.62
N LEU A 8 -11.10 1.41 -20.90
CA LEU A 8 -10.37 0.79 -22.02
C LEU A 8 -8.90 1.26 -22.05
N PHE A 9 -8.68 2.57 -21.89
CA PHE A 9 -7.34 3.13 -21.76
C PHE A 9 -6.56 2.48 -20.62
N LEU A 10 -7.16 2.30 -19.43
CA LEU A 10 -6.51 1.65 -18.30
C LEU A 10 -6.14 0.20 -18.57
N VAL A 11 -7.00 -0.57 -19.24
CA VAL A 11 -6.71 -1.95 -19.63
C VAL A 11 -5.48 -2.01 -20.52
N LEU A 12 -5.41 -1.16 -21.55
CA LEU A 12 -4.27 -1.09 -22.47
C LEU A 12 -3.00 -0.66 -21.74
N LEU A 13 -3.09 0.36 -20.89
CA LEU A 13 -1.97 0.86 -20.09
C LEU A 13 -1.44 -0.21 -19.14
N CYS A 14 -2.32 -0.88 -18.39
CA CYS A 14 -1.94 -1.96 -17.47
C CYS A 14 -1.31 -3.14 -18.22
N THR A 15 -1.83 -3.51 -19.39
CA THR A 15 -1.27 -4.59 -20.21
C THR A 15 0.14 -4.22 -20.69
N PHE A 16 0.34 -2.99 -21.17
CA PHE A 16 1.65 -2.49 -21.59
C PHE A 16 2.67 -2.55 -20.45
N PHE A 17 2.32 -2.00 -19.29
CA PHE A 17 3.21 -2.01 -18.12
C PHE A 17 3.43 -3.41 -17.55
N MET A 18 2.49 -4.32 -17.68
CA MET A 18 2.67 -5.72 -17.29
C MET A 18 3.74 -6.40 -18.15
N ILE A 19 3.71 -6.22 -19.47
CA ILE A 19 4.72 -6.75 -20.39
C ILE A 19 6.09 -6.14 -20.06
N LEU A 20 6.15 -4.82 -19.90
CA LEU A 20 7.39 -4.12 -19.58
C LEU A 20 7.97 -4.58 -18.23
N SER A 21 7.11 -4.83 -17.23
CA SER A 21 7.50 -5.35 -15.91
C SER A 21 8.04 -6.78 -16.00
N ALA A 22 7.45 -7.63 -16.86
CA ALA A 22 7.95 -8.98 -17.10
C ALA A 22 9.36 -8.96 -17.73
N VAL A 23 9.56 -8.11 -18.74
CA VAL A 23 10.89 -7.90 -19.36
C VAL A 23 11.89 -7.36 -18.33
N ALA A 24 11.51 -6.32 -17.58
CA ALA A 24 12.38 -5.75 -16.55
C ALA A 24 12.75 -6.78 -15.47
N LEU A 25 11.79 -7.63 -15.06
CA LEU A 25 12.06 -8.69 -14.10
C LEU A 25 13.14 -9.65 -14.63
N VAL A 26 13.02 -10.12 -15.87
CA VAL A 26 13.98 -11.08 -16.46
C VAL A 26 15.36 -10.43 -16.61
N VAL A 27 15.43 -9.21 -17.15
CA VAL A 27 16.68 -8.50 -17.41
C VAL A 27 17.39 -8.08 -16.12
N CYS A 28 16.64 -7.57 -15.13
CA CYS A 28 17.22 -7.04 -13.90
C CYS A 28 17.39 -8.09 -12.79
N MET A 29 16.76 -9.27 -12.91
CA MET A 29 16.75 -10.32 -11.87
C MET A 29 18.13 -10.66 -11.27
N PRO A 30 19.23 -10.71 -12.03
CA PRO A 30 20.54 -11.01 -11.46
C PRO A 30 21.07 -9.93 -10.51
N PHE A 31 20.67 -8.68 -10.71
CA PHE A 31 21.22 -7.50 -10.02
C PHE A 31 20.23 -6.84 -9.06
N ASP A 32 18.93 -6.97 -9.32
CA ASP A 32 17.86 -6.32 -8.54
C ASP A 32 17.04 -7.33 -7.74
N LYS A 33 17.63 -7.84 -6.66
CA LYS A 33 16.95 -8.77 -5.73
C LYS A 33 15.74 -8.16 -5.05
N SER A 34 15.67 -6.83 -4.98
CA SER A 34 14.57 -6.08 -4.40
C SER A 34 13.43 -5.83 -5.38
N ARG A 35 13.55 -6.19 -6.65
CA ARG A 35 12.62 -5.90 -7.74
C ARG A 35 12.25 -4.41 -7.82
N ARG A 36 13.21 -3.54 -7.57
CA ARG A 36 13.01 -2.10 -7.59
C ARG A 36 12.62 -1.59 -8.98
N ALA A 37 13.20 -2.16 -10.03
CA ALA A 37 12.85 -1.82 -11.41
C ALA A 37 11.36 -2.05 -11.71
N VAL A 38 10.81 -3.20 -11.33
CA VAL A 38 9.38 -3.51 -11.48
C VAL A 38 8.52 -2.55 -10.64
N HIS A 39 8.97 -2.22 -9.43
CA HIS A 39 8.25 -1.29 -8.56
C HIS A 39 8.24 0.15 -9.14
N GLU A 40 9.33 0.63 -9.71
CA GLU A 40 9.38 1.95 -10.36
C GLU A 40 8.48 2.00 -11.61
N LEU A 41 8.39 0.92 -12.38
CA LEU A 41 7.42 0.82 -13.48
C LEU A 41 5.97 0.90 -12.95
N SER A 42 5.67 0.23 -11.83
CA SER A 42 4.38 0.35 -11.15
C SER A 42 4.10 1.79 -10.72
N ARG A 43 5.11 2.50 -10.22
CA ARG A 43 5.00 3.91 -9.84
C ARG A 43 4.70 4.80 -11.03
N VAL A 44 5.35 4.59 -12.17
CA VAL A 44 5.06 5.32 -13.42
C VAL A 44 3.64 5.04 -13.90
N LEU A 45 3.22 3.75 -13.92
CA LEU A 45 1.85 3.36 -14.25
C LEU A 45 0.83 4.11 -13.39
N VAL A 46 1.03 4.11 -12.07
CA VAL A 46 0.11 4.75 -11.12
C VAL A 46 0.09 6.27 -11.30
N ARG A 47 1.24 6.90 -11.50
CA ARG A 47 1.29 8.34 -11.77
C ARG A 47 0.55 8.69 -13.05
N THR A 48 0.69 7.89 -14.10
CA THR A 48 -0.06 8.06 -15.36
C THR A 48 -1.57 7.90 -15.13
N PHE A 49 -1.97 6.90 -14.32
CA PHE A 49 -3.36 6.71 -13.93
C PHE A 49 -3.97 7.96 -13.26
N PHE A 50 -3.26 8.58 -12.33
CA PHE A 50 -3.76 9.76 -11.62
C PHE A 50 -3.58 11.07 -12.39
N LEU A 51 -2.66 11.14 -13.35
CA LEU A 51 -2.33 12.36 -14.08
C LEU A 51 -3.31 12.66 -15.22
N ILE A 52 -3.81 11.61 -15.89
CA ILE A 52 -4.66 11.77 -17.09
C ILE A 52 -5.99 12.46 -16.80
N PRO A 53 -6.72 12.17 -15.71
CA PRO A 53 -7.83 13.02 -15.34
C PRO A 53 -7.33 14.31 -14.70
N PRO A 54 -7.33 15.45 -15.42
CA PRO A 54 -6.68 16.68 -14.96
C PRO A 54 -7.35 17.33 -13.74
N LEU A 55 -8.52 16.81 -13.34
CA LEU A 55 -9.30 17.31 -12.19
C LEU A 55 -9.09 16.45 -10.91
N TRP A 56 -8.29 15.39 -10.99
CA TRP A 56 -7.91 14.64 -9.81
C TRP A 56 -6.68 15.30 -9.17
N ARG A 57 -6.83 15.65 -7.90
CA ARG A 57 -5.78 16.31 -7.14
C ARG A 57 -5.28 15.35 -6.06
N GLN A 58 -3.98 15.07 -6.09
CA GLN A 58 -3.31 14.37 -5.00
C GLN A 58 -2.53 15.39 -4.17
N ARG A 59 -2.68 15.29 -2.86
CA ARG A 59 -1.87 16.01 -1.88
C ARG A 59 -1.13 14.98 -1.05
N VAL A 60 0.17 15.13 -0.97
CA VAL A 60 1.03 14.27 -0.15
C VAL A 60 1.71 15.14 0.88
N GLU A 61 1.59 14.76 2.15
CA GLU A 61 2.12 15.45 3.31
C GLU A 61 3.04 14.53 4.10
N GLY A 62 4.01 15.07 4.81
CA GLY A 62 4.88 14.31 5.72
C GLY A 62 5.95 13.47 5.02
N LEU A 63 6.30 13.77 3.75
CA LEU A 63 7.37 13.06 3.05
C LEU A 63 8.75 13.26 3.67
N GLU A 64 8.94 14.29 4.49
CA GLU A 64 10.13 14.54 5.30
C GLU A 64 10.39 13.44 6.34
N HIS A 65 9.36 12.67 6.71
CA HIS A 65 9.47 11.51 7.61
C HIS A 65 10.02 10.26 6.94
N VAL A 66 10.19 10.27 5.61
CA VAL A 66 10.57 9.10 4.81
C VAL A 66 12.06 9.10 4.51
N ASP A 67 12.81 8.21 5.13
CA ASP A 67 14.17 7.88 4.69
C ASP A 67 14.10 6.82 3.58
N ARG A 68 14.53 7.18 2.36
CA ARG A 68 14.48 6.31 1.18
C ARG A 68 15.47 5.16 1.21
N ASN A 69 16.42 5.19 2.17
CA ASN A 69 17.43 4.16 2.34
C ASN A 69 17.02 3.10 3.36
N LYS A 70 15.92 3.34 4.08
CA LYS A 70 15.36 2.39 5.05
C LYS A 70 14.26 1.54 4.45
N SER A 71 14.06 0.36 5.03
CA SER A 71 12.87 -0.48 4.85
C SER A 71 11.96 -0.33 6.06
N TYR A 72 10.66 -0.27 5.81
CA TYR A 72 9.62 -0.08 6.83
C TYR A 72 8.57 -1.18 6.75
N VAL A 73 7.87 -1.41 7.83
CA VAL A 73 6.51 -1.94 7.77
C VAL A 73 5.56 -0.74 7.66
N ILE A 74 4.95 -0.56 6.50
CA ILE A 74 4.05 0.56 6.23
C ILE A 74 2.63 0.12 6.61
N VAL A 75 1.98 0.86 7.50
CA VAL A 75 0.58 0.61 7.89
C VAL A 75 -0.33 1.70 7.38
N LEU A 76 -1.46 1.31 6.76
CA LEU A 76 -2.41 2.23 6.15
C LEU A 76 -3.84 1.87 6.53
N ASN A 77 -4.73 2.88 6.61
CA ASN A 77 -6.17 2.65 6.64
C ASN A 77 -6.69 2.20 5.27
N HIS A 78 -7.75 1.39 5.27
CA HIS A 78 -8.28 0.77 4.04
C HIS A 78 -9.74 1.09 3.79
N ASN A 79 -10.02 1.87 2.76
CA ASN A 79 -11.38 2.25 2.35
C ASN A 79 -11.79 1.60 1.01
N THR A 80 -10.90 1.62 0.03
CA THR A 80 -11.20 1.17 -1.33
C THR A 80 -10.00 0.52 -2.00
N VAL A 81 -10.22 -0.04 -3.20
CA VAL A 81 -9.13 -0.53 -4.05
C VAL A 81 -8.16 0.59 -4.48
N ILE A 82 -8.61 1.84 -4.48
CA ILE A 82 -7.80 3.01 -4.88
C ILE A 82 -6.74 3.37 -3.84
N ASP A 83 -6.86 2.87 -2.61
CA ASP A 83 -5.81 3.04 -1.58
C ASP A 83 -4.48 2.40 -2.02
N ILE A 84 -4.57 1.30 -2.77
CA ILE A 84 -3.40 0.56 -3.26
C ILE A 84 -2.53 1.44 -4.18
N PRO A 85 -3.05 2.00 -5.29
CA PRO A 85 -2.26 2.87 -6.13
C PRO A 85 -1.88 4.19 -5.44
N ALA A 86 -2.68 4.72 -4.49
CA ALA A 86 -2.35 5.98 -3.83
C ALA A 86 -1.02 5.93 -3.05
N LEU A 87 -0.63 4.79 -2.47
CA LEU A 87 0.63 4.65 -1.74
C LEU A 87 1.88 4.85 -2.63
N TYR A 88 1.79 4.62 -3.94
CA TYR A 88 2.95 4.80 -4.84
C TYR A 88 3.46 6.25 -4.94
N TYR A 89 2.76 7.20 -4.34
CA TYR A 89 3.27 8.57 -4.15
C TYR A 89 4.32 8.67 -3.03
N VAL A 90 4.36 7.71 -2.10
CA VAL A 90 5.47 7.58 -1.14
C VAL A 90 6.69 7.01 -1.85
N PRO A 91 7.87 7.65 -1.77
CA PRO A 91 9.05 7.28 -2.56
C PRO A 91 9.83 6.10 -1.93
N LEU A 92 9.14 5.01 -1.64
CA LEU A 92 9.71 3.77 -1.11
C LEU A 92 9.51 2.62 -2.10
N ASN A 93 10.41 1.65 -2.08
CA ASN A 93 10.22 0.35 -2.72
C ASN A 93 9.49 -0.56 -1.74
N PHE A 94 8.28 -1.03 -2.05
CA PHE A 94 7.48 -1.84 -1.12
C PHE A 94 6.76 -3.00 -1.81
N ARG A 95 6.29 -3.96 -0.98
CA ARG A 95 5.46 -5.10 -1.37
C ARG A 95 4.16 -5.08 -0.60
N TRP A 96 3.06 -5.28 -1.31
CA TRP A 96 1.74 -5.39 -0.70
C TRP A 96 1.54 -6.75 -0.06
N VAL A 97 0.83 -6.78 1.05
CA VAL A 97 0.28 -8.01 1.63
C VAL A 97 -1.16 -8.16 1.19
N SER A 98 -1.44 -9.16 0.38
CA SER A 98 -2.75 -9.40 -0.22
C SER A 98 -3.23 -10.83 0.03
N LYS A 99 -4.56 -11.00 0.06
CA LYS A 99 -5.19 -12.31 0.23
C LYS A 99 -5.06 -13.18 -1.05
N ARG A 100 -5.00 -14.49 -0.88
CA ARG A 100 -4.83 -15.49 -1.97
C ARG A 100 -5.82 -15.30 -3.12
N GLU A 101 -7.08 -14.95 -2.84
CA GLU A 101 -8.10 -14.81 -3.87
C GLU A 101 -7.79 -13.68 -4.85
N VAL A 102 -7.09 -12.65 -4.41
CA VAL A 102 -6.68 -11.52 -5.28
C VAL A 102 -5.64 -11.97 -6.31
N PHE A 103 -4.77 -12.90 -5.95
CA PHE A 103 -3.78 -13.48 -6.86
C PHE A 103 -4.42 -14.38 -7.94
N ARG A 104 -5.68 -14.80 -7.78
CA ARG A 104 -6.42 -15.58 -8.78
C ARG A 104 -7.17 -14.70 -9.79
N VAL A 105 -7.23 -13.39 -9.56
CA VAL A 105 -7.89 -12.46 -10.51
C VAL A 105 -7.04 -12.37 -11.79
N PRO A 106 -7.60 -12.68 -12.98
CA PRO A 106 -6.87 -12.61 -14.24
C PRO A 106 -6.23 -11.22 -14.43
N PHE A 107 -5.04 -11.19 -15.02
CA PHE A 107 -4.17 -10.03 -15.24
C PHE A 107 -3.66 -9.38 -13.95
N PHE A 108 -4.55 -9.09 -13.00
CA PHE A 108 -4.16 -8.45 -11.74
C PHE A 108 -3.30 -9.36 -10.87
N GLY A 109 -3.69 -10.63 -10.74
CA GLY A 109 -2.93 -11.63 -9.97
C GLY A 109 -1.54 -11.87 -10.54
N GLN A 110 -1.40 -11.96 -11.87
CA GLN A 110 -0.10 -12.09 -12.51
C GLN A 110 0.78 -10.86 -12.24
N TYR A 111 0.20 -9.67 -12.24
CA TYR A 111 0.93 -8.45 -11.90
C TYR A 111 1.46 -8.46 -10.46
N LEU A 112 0.66 -8.91 -9.48
CA LEU A 112 1.10 -9.06 -8.09
C LEU A 112 2.29 -10.03 -7.97
N VAL A 113 2.27 -11.13 -8.73
CA VAL A 113 3.39 -12.10 -8.78
C VAL A 113 4.64 -11.46 -9.37
N LEU A 114 4.53 -10.73 -10.48
CA LEU A 114 5.65 -10.01 -11.11
C LEU A 114 6.23 -8.96 -10.16
N HIS A 115 5.38 -8.19 -9.50
CA HIS A 115 5.76 -7.19 -8.52
C HIS A 115 6.43 -7.81 -7.28
N GLY A 116 6.08 -9.05 -6.93
CA GLY A 116 6.59 -9.76 -5.77
C GLY A 116 5.79 -9.52 -4.51
N ASP A 117 4.52 -9.22 -4.65
CA ASP A 117 3.62 -9.01 -3.52
C ASP A 117 3.42 -10.28 -2.70
N ILE A 118 3.15 -10.11 -1.42
CA ILE A 118 3.05 -11.18 -0.44
C ILE A 118 1.63 -11.74 -0.44
N CYS A 119 1.52 -13.00 -0.82
CA CYS A 119 0.26 -13.75 -0.77
C CYS A 119 0.07 -14.35 0.62
N ILE A 120 -1.08 -14.10 1.27
CA ILE A 120 -1.45 -14.75 2.54
C ILE A 120 -2.78 -15.47 2.42
N ASP A 121 -2.87 -16.65 3.05
CA ASP A 121 -4.13 -17.35 3.21
C ASP A 121 -4.75 -16.98 4.56
N ARG A 122 -5.90 -16.30 4.53
CA ARG A 122 -6.59 -15.85 5.75
C ARG A 122 -7.51 -16.90 6.37
N GLY A 123 -7.59 -18.09 5.77
CA GLY A 123 -8.43 -19.18 6.30
C GLY A 123 -7.97 -19.71 7.66
N ARG A 124 -6.66 -19.61 7.93
CA ARG A 124 -6.04 -20.00 9.20
C ARG A 124 -5.11 -18.90 9.70
N ALA A 125 -5.46 -18.27 10.80
CA ALA A 125 -4.78 -17.08 11.31
C ALA A 125 -3.29 -17.33 11.62
N SER A 126 -2.94 -18.49 12.17
CA SER A 126 -1.55 -18.87 12.47
C SER A 126 -0.71 -19.03 11.21
N GLU A 127 -1.22 -19.73 10.19
CA GLU A 127 -0.52 -19.93 8.92
C GLU A 127 -0.36 -18.60 8.16
N ALA A 128 -1.39 -17.74 8.20
CA ALA A 128 -1.31 -16.41 7.60
C ALA A 128 -0.24 -15.53 8.25
N LEU A 129 -0.11 -15.59 9.58
CA LEU A 129 0.93 -14.88 10.30
C LEU A 129 2.32 -15.43 9.96
N GLU A 130 2.50 -16.74 9.96
CA GLU A 130 3.76 -17.39 9.61
C GLU A 130 4.22 -17.02 8.17
N GLN A 131 3.29 -17.07 7.21
CA GLN A 131 3.56 -16.65 5.83
C GLN A 131 3.97 -15.18 5.76
N LEU A 132 3.24 -14.30 6.47
CA LEU A 132 3.55 -12.87 6.54
C LEU A 132 4.96 -12.64 7.10
N LEU A 133 5.31 -13.27 8.20
CA LEU A 133 6.61 -13.12 8.85
C LEU A 133 7.74 -13.64 7.96
N ARG A 134 7.59 -14.81 7.38
CA ARG A 134 8.59 -15.40 6.50
C ARG A 134 8.85 -14.55 5.25
N GLU A 135 7.79 -14.22 4.50
CA GLU A 135 7.95 -13.48 3.26
C GLU A 135 8.24 -11.98 3.52
N GLY A 136 7.66 -11.40 4.57
CA GLY A 136 7.92 -10.01 4.96
C GLY A 136 9.38 -9.78 5.35
N LYS A 137 9.93 -10.61 6.22
CA LYS A 137 11.37 -10.55 6.60
C LYS A 137 12.29 -10.73 5.38
N LYS A 138 11.93 -11.62 4.46
CA LYS A 138 12.69 -11.84 3.23
C LYS A 138 12.73 -10.56 2.35
N TRP A 139 11.62 -9.86 2.19
CA TRP A 139 11.58 -8.63 1.41
C TRP A 139 12.29 -7.46 2.10
N ILE A 140 12.12 -7.32 3.41
CA ILE A 140 12.82 -6.32 4.24
C ILE A 140 14.34 -6.52 4.12
N ALA A 141 14.83 -7.75 4.25
CA ALA A 141 16.25 -8.07 4.08
C ALA A 141 16.79 -7.78 2.67
N ARG A 142 15.92 -7.67 1.66
CA ARG A 142 16.27 -7.28 0.29
C ARG A 142 16.17 -5.78 0.03
N GLY A 143 15.88 -4.97 1.05
CA GLY A 143 15.74 -3.52 0.94
C GLY A 143 14.38 -3.06 0.40
N ALA A 144 13.34 -3.88 0.55
CA ALA A 144 11.97 -3.48 0.23
C ALA A 144 11.12 -3.39 1.50
N SER A 145 10.32 -2.35 1.63
CA SER A 145 9.32 -2.20 2.68
C SER A 145 8.14 -3.16 2.47
N VAL A 146 7.34 -3.38 3.51
CA VAL A 146 6.13 -4.21 3.43
C VAL A 146 4.91 -3.35 3.79
N ALA A 147 3.96 -3.21 2.87
CA ALA A 147 2.75 -2.42 3.04
C ALA A 147 1.57 -3.30 3.43
N ILE A 148 0.90 -2.95 4.52
CA ILE A 148 -0.15 -3.74 5.14
C ILE A 148 -1.33 -2.83 5.51
N PHE A 149 -2.53 -3.28 5.23
CA PHE A 149 -3.75 -2.74 5.82
C PHE A 149 -4.02 -3.49 7.15
N PRO A 150 -3.71 -2.91 8.32
CA PRO A 150 -3.76 -3.64 9.58
C PRO A 150 -5.18 -4.00 10.01
N GLU A 151 -6.20 -3.30 9.51
CA GLU A 151 -7.61 -3.63 9.72
C GLU A 151 -7.98 -5.01 9.11
N GLY A 152 -7.27 -5.42 8.05
CA GLY A 152 -7.50 -6.67 7.33
C GLY A 152 -8.75 -6.69 6.46
N THR A 153 -9.56 -5.65 6.44
CA THR A 153 -10.76 -5.50 5.62
C THR A 153 -10.97 -4.01 5.29
N ARG A 154 -11.79 -3.70 4.28
CA ARG A 154 -12.13 -2.33 3.92
C ARG A 154 -13.16 -1.76 4.90
N SER A 155 -12.94 -0.52 5.33
CA SER A 155 -13.88 0.25 6.12
C SER A 155 -15.13 0.62 5.30
N LYS A 156 -16.33 0.39 5.88
CA LYS A 156 -17.60 0.74 5.24
C LYS A 156 -18.03 2.18 5.54
N ASP A 157 -17.73 2.67 6.71
CA ASP A 157 -18.08 4.02 7.21
C ASP A 157 -17.00 5.05 6.87
N GLY A 158 -15.76 4.60 6.64
CA GLY A 158 -14.61 5.44 6.35
C GLY A 158 -13.75 5.73 7.57
N GLU A 159 -14.12 5.21 8.74
CA GLU A 159 -13.33 5.31 9.96
C GLU A 159 -12.24 4.25 10.00
N ILE A 160 -11.21 4.48 10.82
CA ILE A 160 -10.15 3.50 11.05
C ILE A 160 -10.62 2.53 12.13
N HIS A 161 -10.68 1.24 11.77
CA HIS A 161 -11.12 0.21 12.68
C HIS A 161 -9.93 -0.48 13.38
N ARG A 162 -10.25 -1.34 14.35
CA ARG A 162 -9.28 -2.08 15.15
C ARG A 162 -8.22 -2.76 14.29
N PHE A 163 -6.96 -2.60 14.68
CA PHE A 163 -5.81 -3.20 14.03
C PHE A 163 -5.60 -4.66 14.47
N LYS A 164 -5.05 -5.46 13.56
CA LYS A 164 -4.53 -6.80 13.80
C LYS A 164 -3.04 -6.73 14.06
N ALA A 165 -2.54 -7.59 14.94
CA ALA A 165 -1.15 -7.57 15.38
C ALA A 165 -0.10 -7.88 14.28
N GLY A 166 -0.48 -8.51 13.16
CA GLY A 166 0.47 -9.07 12.19
C GLY A 166 1.52 -8.07 11.67
N ALA A 167 1.12 -6.82 11.39
CA ALA A 167 2.06 -5.78 10.94
C ALA A 167 3.07 -5.42 12.05
N PHE A 168 2.61 -5.30 13.27
CA PHE A 168 3.41 -4.95 14.44
C PHE A 168 4.37 -6.08 14.83
N THR A 169 3.90 -7.33 14.75
CA THR A 169 4.75 -8.53 14.95
C THR A 169 5.84 -8.60 13.88
N LEU A 170 5.50 -8.33 12.59
CA LEU A 170 6.50 -8.30 11.52
C LEU A 170 7.57 -7.24 11.77
N ALA A 171 7.17 -6.02 12.14
CA ALA A 171 8.11 -4.94 12.40
C ALA A 171 9.06 -5.27 13.56
N ARG A 172 8.52 -5.82 14.66
CA ARG A 172 9.29 -6.27 15.83
C ARG A 172 10.30 -7.35 15.47
N GLU A 173 9.87 -8.40 14.76
CA GLU A 173 10.74 -9.53 14.39
C GLU A 173 11.76 -9.18 13.30
N ALA A 174 11.46 -8.21 12.45
CA ALA A 174 12.39 -7.73 11.43
C ALA A 174 13.32 -6.63 11.95
N GLY A 175 13.07 -6.05 13.14
CA GLY A 175 13.86 -4.97 13.71
C GLY A 175 13.77 -3.67 12.91
N VAL A 176 12.62 -3.37 12.30
CA VAL A 176 12.42 -2.18 11.46
C VAL A 176 11.31 -1.28 12.01
N GLU A 177 11.37 -0.02 11.63
CA GLU A 177 10.37 0.99 11.99
C GLU A 177 9.01 0.72 11.34
N ILE A 178 7.93 1.12 12.02
CA ILE A 178 6.59 1.19 11.42
C ILE A 178 6.40 2.61 10.86
N LEU A 179 5.95 2.70 9.61
CA LEU A 179 5.61 3.96 8.95
C LEU A 179 4.08 4.06 8.82
N PRO A 180 3.40 4.83 9.67
CA PRO A 180 1.97 5.03 9.55
C PRO A 180 1.65 5.99 8.40
N VAL A 181 0.68 5.64 7.56
CA VAL A 181 0.21 6.45 6.43
C VAL A 181 -1.30 6.54 6.46
N VAL A 182 -1.84 7.74 6.40
CA VAL A 182 -3.28 8.00 6.42
C VAL A 182 -3.75 8.45 5.05
N LEU A 183 -4.81 7.80 4.55
CA LEU A 183 -5.44 8.11 3.27
C LEU A 183 -6.85 8.63 3.47
N ASP A 184 -7.17 9.75 2.81
CA ASP A 184 -8.53 10.26 2.71
C ASP A 184 -8.89 10.61 1.25
N GLY A 185 -10.19 10.52 0.92
CA GLY A 185 -10.73 10.90 -0.38
C GLY A 185 -10.75 9.80 -1.45
N THR A 186 -10.16 8.64 -1.22
CA THR A 186 -10.17 7.52 -2.17
C THR A 186 -11.56 6.93 -2.39
N LYS A 187 -12.41 6.94 -1.35
CA LYS A 187 -13.76 6.37 -1.37
C LYS A 187 -14.69 7.05 -2.37
N THR A 188 -14.45 8.30 -2.67
CA THR A 188 -15.28 9.10 -3.57
C THR A 188 -14.82 9.11 -5.02
N LEU A 189 -13.67 8.46 -5.34
CA LEU A 189 -13.11 8.44 -6.70
C LEU A 189 -13.98 7.64 -7.68
N ILE A 190 -14.47 6.48 -7.22
CA ILE A 190 -15.38 5.64 -8.01
C ILE A 190 -16.75 5.68 -7.34
N ARG A 191 -17.77 6.11 -8.09
CA ARG A 191 -19.17 6.17 -7.66
C ARG A 191 -19.73 4.75 -7.51
N LYS A 192 -20.83 4.59 -6.79
CA LYS A 192 -21.53 3.31 -6.59
C LYS A 192 -21.95 2.62 -7.91
N ASN A 193 -22.19 3.40 -8.97
CA ASN A 193 -22.52 2.90 -10.31
C ASN A 193 -21.29 2.56 -11.17
N GLY A 194 -20.09 2.54 -10.58
CA GLY A 194 -18.83 2.23 -11.27
C GLY A 194 -18.26 3.37 -12.12
N LEU A 195 -18.91 4.54 -12.18
CA LEU A 195 -18.38 5.66 -12.93
C LEU A 195 -17.38 6.47 -12.11
N PHE A 196 -16.37 7.01 -12.79
CA PHE A 196 -15.40 7.89 -12.15
C PHE A 196 -16.00 9.24 -11.74
N ASN A 197 -15.64 9.68 -10.54
CA ASN A 197 -15.83 11.07 -10.13
C ASN A 197 -14.63 11.87 -10.66
N TRP A 198 -14.85 12.64 -11.71
CA TRP A 198 -13.79 13.40 -12.38
C TRP A 198 -13.27 14.60 -11.58
N ARG A 199 -13.99 15.00 -10.54
CA ARG A 199 -13.52 16.02 -9.58
C ARG A 199 -13.32 15.35 -8.25
N ASN A 200 -12.07 14.98 -7.93
CA ASN A 200 -11.76 14.33 -6.68
C ASN A 200 -10.43 14.84 -6.09
N ARG A 201 -10.34 14.84 -4.78
CA ARG A 201 -9.13 15.12 -4.04
C ARG A 201 -8.78 13.89 -3.19
N ILE A 202 -7.56 13.40 -3.35
CA ILE A 202 -7.00 12.37 -2.50
C ILE A 202 -5.88 13.02 -1.69
N THR A 203 -5.91 12.87 -0.38
CA THR A 203 -4.84 13.31 0.51
C THR A 203 -4.20 12.07 1.12
N LEU A 204 -2.88 12.03 1.07
CA LEU A 204 -2.05 11.04 1.72
C LEU A 204 -1.15 11.77 2.71
N ARG A 205 -1.18 11.37 3.98
CA ARG A 205 -0.31 11.93 5.02
C ARG A 205 0.55 10.82 5.61
N VAL A 206 1.86 11.00 5.54
CA VAL A 206 2.84 10.16 6.21
C VAL A 206 3.07 10.72 7.60
N LEU A 207 2.86 9.91 8.63
CA LEU A 207 3.14 10.29 10.01
C LEU A 207 4.60 9.98 10.38
N PRO A 208 5.13 10.55 11.46
CA PRO A 208 6.45 10.18 11.97
C PRO A 208 6.55 8.66 12.16
N PRO A 209 7.67 8.04 11.75
CA PRO A 209 7.86 6.61 11.93
C PRO A 209 7.95 6.25 13.41
N VAL A 210 7.39 5.11 13.77
CA VAL A 210 7.55 4.52 15.10
C VAL A 210 8.91 3.84 15.16
N PRO A 211 9.84 4.27 16.04
CA PRO A 211 11.17 3.72 16.11
C PRO A 211 11.20 2.24 16.48
N ALA A 212 12.19 1.50 15.96
CA ALA A 212 12.34 0.07 16.21
C ALA A 212 12.55 -0.23 17.71
N GLU A 213 13.24 0.65 18.43
CA GLU A 213 13.46 0.55 19.88
C GLU A 213 12.14 0.60 20.66
N ARG A 214 11.23 1.49 20.27
CA ARG A 214 9.92 1.60 20.85
C ARG A 214 9.09 0.35 20.57
N ILE A 215 9.15 -0.18 19.33
CA ILE A 215 8.46 -1.41 18.92
C ILE A 215 8.97 -2.63 19.70
N ALA A 216 10.25 -2.68 20.03
CA ALA A 216 10.86 -3.78 20.78
C ALA A 216 10.49 -3.77 22.25
N SER A 217 10.40 -2.58 22.88
CA SER A 217 10.29 -2.41 24.34
C SER A 217 8.84 -2.27 24.84
N GLU A 218 7.93 -1.70 24.04
CA GLU A 218 6.57 -1.43 24.48
C GLU A 218 5.66 -2.69 24.44
N ASP A 219 4.61 -2.66 25.23
CA ASP A 219 3.54 -3.64 25.13
C ASP A 219 2.89 -3.60 23.74
N PRO A 220 2.73 -4.75 23.06
CA PRO A 220 2.22 -4.79 21.69
C PRO A 220 0.82 -4.20 21.54
N HIS A 221 -0.05 -4.38 22.54
CA HIS A 221 -1.41 -3.85 22.48
C HIS A 221 -1.44 -2.35 22.69
N ALA A 222 -0.66 -1.83 23.64
CA ALA A 222 -0.55 -0.41 23.89
C ALA A 222 0.06 0.32 22.66
N LEU A 223 1.13 -0.22 22.08
CA LEU A 223 1.73 0.31 20.85
C LEU A 223 0.74 0.34 19.70
N MET A 224 0.04 -0.75 19.47
CA MET A 224 -0.95 -0.87 18.39
C MET A 224 -2.09 0.14 18.56
N GLN A 225 -2.56 0.35 19.79
CA GLN A 225 -3.60 1.33 20.11
C GLN A 225 -3.09 2.76 19.92
N SER A 226 -1.87 3.07 20.39
CA SER A 226 -1.26 4.40 20.17
C SER A 226 -1.16 4.75 18.68
N VAL A 227 -0.67 3.83 17.84
CA VAL A 227 -0.59 4.06 16.39
C VAL A 227 -1.96 4.22 15.76
N HIS A 228 -2.96 3.43 16.20
CA HIS A 228 -4.34 3.57 15.75
C HIS A 228 -4.90 4.95 16.07
N ASP A 229 -4.68 5.45 17.30
CA ASP A 229 -5.19 6.73 17.77
C ASP A 229 -4.51 7.90 17.03
N ASP A 230 -3.19 7.84 16.82
CA ASP A 230 -2.45 8.82 16.04
C ASP A 230 -2.97 8.90 14.59
N MET A 231 -3.19 7.75 13.95
CA MET A 231 -3.75 7.69 12.60
C MET A 231 -5.20 8.21 12.53
N SER A 232 -6.01 7.92 13.54
CA SER A 232 -7.40 8.36 13.63
C SER A 232 -7.49 9.88 13.85
N ALA A 233 -6.65 10.43 14.71
CA ALA A 233 -6.53 11.88 14.92
C ALA A 233 -6.09 12.59 13.64
N ALA A 234 -5.08 12.06 12.94
CA ALA A 234 -4.64 12.61 11.66
C ALA A 234 -5.74 12.58 10.59
N LEU A 235 -6.53 11.50 10.52
CA LEU A 235 -7.66 11.39 9.60
C LEU A 235 -8.74 12.45 9.90
N ALA A 236 -9.07 12.66 11.17
CA ALA A 236 -10.03 13.67 11.59
C ALA A 236 -9.54 15.08 11.23
N GLU A 237 -8.28 15.40 11.47
CA GLU A 237 -7.67 16.68 11.09
C GLU A 237 -7.69 16.90 9.58
N MET A 238 -7.31 15.87 8.77
CA MET A 238 -7.33 15.94 7.30
C MET A 238 -8.73 16.25 6.75
N ARG A 239 -9.78 15.75 7.41
CA ARG A 239 -11.18 16.00 7.03
C ARG A 239 -11.64 17.40 7.41
N ASN A 240 -11.23 17.91 8.56
CA ASN A 240 -11.57 19.27 9.01
C ASN A 240 -10.91 20.36 8.14
N ASN A 241 -9.76 20.06 7.53
CA ASN A 241 -8.99 20.99 6.69
C ASN A 241 -9.32 20.86 5.18
N ARG A 242 -10.42 20.23 4.84
CA ARG A 242 -10.88 19.98 3.46
C ARG A 242 -11.73 21.13 2.94
#